data_af073afecc8d4652c63cff019587136c
#
_entry.id   af073afecc8d4652c63cff019587136c
#
_cell.length_a   1.000
_cell.length_b   1.000
_cell.length_c   1.000
_cell.angle_alpha   90.00
_cell.angle_beta   90.00
_cell.angle_gamma   90.00
#
_symmetry.space_group_name_H-M   'P 1'
#
loop_
_entity.id
_entity.type
_entity.pdbx_description
1 polymer ?
#
loop_
_entity_poly.entity_id
_entity_poly.type
_entity_poly.pdbx_seq_one_letter_code
_entity_poly.pdbx_strand_id
1 'polypeptide(L)'
;VEAAINIPLLHLADATARRIKQAGLDTVGLLGTRFTMEQDFYRSRLAAQGLNVLVPPEEDRSIVHRVIYEELCLGQVNGDSRVEFLRIIDSLQAAGAQGVIEGCTEIVMLVQQAHTSVPLFDTTSIHAREAVAEALI
;
A
#
# COMPACT_ATOMS: atom_id res chain seq x y z
N VAL A 1 0.95 24.98 -6.83
CA VAL A 1 1.26 24.27 -5.59
C VAL A 1 0.70 22.86 -5.58
N GLU A 2 -0.58 22.71 -5.95
CA GLU A 2 -1.20 21.38 -6.03
C GLU A 2 -0.56 20.51 -7.08
N ALA A 3 -0.19 21.06 -8.21
CA ALA A 3 0.48 20.32 -9.28
C ALA A 3 1.84 19.79 -8.82
N ALA A 4 2.58 20.57 -8.03
CA ALA A 4 3.86 20.14 -7.50
C ALA A 4 3.73 19.02 -6.47
N ILE A 5 2.61 18.99 -5.74
CA ILE A 5 2.32 17.91 -4.78
C ILE A 5 1.89 16.64 -5.51
N ASN A 6 1.09 16.77 -6.57
CA ASN A 6 0.55 15.63 -7.30
C ASN A 6 1.62 14.88 -8.11
N ILE A 7 2.62 15.58 -8.64
CA ILE A 7 3.68 14.95 -9.45
C ILE A 7 4.42 13.85 -8.67
N PRO A 8 4.88 14.07 -7.42
CA PRO A 8 5.51 12.99 -6.65
C PRO A 8 4.60 11.80 -6.39
N LEU A 9 3.30 12.03 -6.16
CA LEU A 9 2.35 10.94 -5.96
C LEU A 9 2.16 10.11 -7.23
N LEU A 10 2.11 10.75 -8.39
CA LEU A 10 2.04 10.06 -9.69
C LEU A 10 3.26 9.19 -9.91
N HIS A 11 4.45 9.71 -9.64
CA HIS A 11 5.69 8.95 -9.76
C HIS A 11 5.71 7.75 -8.83
N LEU A 12 5.21 7.92 -7.61
CA LEU A 12 5.15 6.84 -6.62
C LEU A 12 4.23 5.73 -7.10
N ALA A 13 3.07 6.08 -7.62
CA ALA A 13 2.11 5.10 -8.16
C ALA A 13 2.70 4.36 -9.36
N ASP A 14 3.35 5.08 -10.26
CA ASP A 14 3.99 4.48 -11.44
C ASP A 14 5.12 3.52 -11.06
N ALA A 15 5.97 3.92 -10.11
CA ALA A 15 7.07 3.08 -9.63
C ALA A 15 6.53 1.81 -8.96
N THR A 16 5.48 1.95 -8.16
CA THR A 16 4.84 0.83 -7.50
C THR A 16 4.25 -0.14 -8.54
N ALA A 17 3.55 0.40 -9.54
CA ALA A 17 2.98 -0.42 -10.61
C ALA A 17 4.06 -1.20 -11.38
N ARG A 18 5.17 -0.55 -11.71
CA ARG A 18 6.28 -1.23 -12.40
C ARG A 18 6.84 -2.37 -11.56
N ARG A 19 7.01 -2.15 -10.26
CA ARG A 19 7.54 -3.18 -9.36
C ARG A 19 6.59 -4.38 -9.28
N ILE A 20 5.29 -4.13 -9.20
CA ILE A 20 4.28 -5.19 -9.15
C ILE A 20 4.29 -6.00 -10.46
N LYS A 21 4.36 -5.34 -11.59
CA LYS A 21 4.41 -6.02 -12.89
C LYS A 21 5.69 -6.83 -13.06
N GLN A 22 6.82 -6.33 -12.57
CA GLN A 22 8.08 -7.08 -12.58
C GLN A 22 7.97 -8.37 -11.76
N ALA A 23 7.15 -8.36 -10.72
CA ALA A 23 6.88 -9.56 -9.92
C ALA A 23 5.90 -10.52 -10.59
N GLY A 24 5.34 -10.15 -11.75
CA GLY A 24 4.39 -10.99 -12.48
C GLY A 24 2.97 -10.95 -11.94
N LEU A 25 2.62 -9.92 -11.17
CA LEU A 25 1.29 -9.79 -10.56
C LEU A 25 0.45 -8.77 -11.34
N ASP A 26 -0.88 -8.96 -11.30
CA ASP A 26 -1.81 -8.04 -11.94
C ASP A 26 -2.97 -7.60 -11.04
N THR A 27 -3.22 -8.30 -9.93
CA THR A 27 -4.27 -7.95 -8.97
C THR A 27 -3.66 -7.78 -7.59
N VAL A 28 -3.85 -6.62 -6.99
CA VAL A 28 -3.25 -6.29 -5.71
C VAL A 28 -4.26 -5.61 -4.80
N GLY A 29 -4.04 -5.77 -3.49
CA GLY A 29 -4.78 -5.03 -2.47
C GLY A 29 -4.05 -3.74 -2.13
N LEU A 30 -4.79 -2.75 -1.67
CA LEU A 30 -4.23 -1.46 -1.26
C LEU A 30 -4.63 -1.17 0.18
N LEU A 31 -3.65 -0.99 1.03
CA LEU A 31 -3.84 -0.55 2.41
C LEU A 31 -3.20 0.81 2.61
N GLY A 32 -3.85 1.67 3.36
CA GLY A 32 -3.36 3.00 3.64
C GLY A 32 -4.36 3.75 4.50
N THR A 33 -4.26 5.07 4.54
CA THR A 33 -5.27 5.89 5.20
C THR A 33 -6.59 5.77 4.45
N ARG A 34 -7.69 6.15 5.09
CA ARG A 34 -9.00 6.19 4.43
C ARG A 34 -8.93 6.99 3.13
N PHE A 35 -8.21 8.11 3.16
CA PHE A 35 -8.01 8.94 1.97
C PHE A 35 -7.38 8.14 0.83
N THR A 36 -6.29 7.43 1.09
CA THR A 36 -5.58 6.65 0.08
C THR A 36 -6.46 5.54 -0.48
N MET A 37 -7.21 4.83 0.37
CA MET A 37 -8.04 3.71 -0.05
C MET A 37 -9.32 4.14 -0.77
N GLU A 38 -9.89 5.29 -0.42
CA GLU A 38 -11.21 5.72 -0.96
C GLU A 38 -11.11 6.71 -2.10
N GLN A 39 -9.99 7.44 -2.23
CA GLN A 39 -9.79 8.37 -3.33
C GLN A 39 -9.44 7.62 -4.61
N ASP A 40 -10.01 8.06 -5.71
CA ASP A 40 -9.79 7.42 -7.01
C ASP A 40 -8.40 7.67 -7.58
N PHE A 41 -7.73 8.72 -7.15
CA PHE A 41 -6.48 9.17 -7.74
C PHE A 41 -5.41 8.07 -7.81
N TYR A 42 -5.10 7.46 -6.66
CA TYR A 42 -4.07 6.44 -6.58
C TYR A 42 -4.49 5.16 -7.31
N ARG A 43 -5.73 4.72 -7.06
CA ARG A 43 -6.27 3.51 -7.70
C ARG A 43 -6.37 3.66 -9.21
N SER A 44 -6.82 4.83 -9.68
CA SER A 44 -6.93 5.11 -11.11
C SER A 44 -5.57 5.07 -11.79
N ARG A 45 -4.55 5.61 -11.14
CA ARG A 45 -3.20 5.60 -11.69
C ARG A 45 -2.64 4.19 -11.79
N LEU A 46 -2.86 3.36 -10.79
CA LEU A 46 -2.47 1.95 -10.83
C LEU A 46 -3.26 1.19 -11.90
N ALA A 47 -4.56 1.44 -12.00
CA ALA A 47 -5.42 0.82 -13.01
C ALA A 47 -4.99 1.21 -14.43
N ALA A 48 -4.54 2.45 -14.63
CA ALA A 48 -4.02 2.90 -15.92
C ALA A 48 -2.77 2.14 -16.35
N GLN A 49 -2.05 1.56 -15.40
CA GLN A 49 -0.89 0.70 -15.67
C GLN A 49 -1.27 -0.77 -15.90
N GLY A 50 -2.56 -1.08 -15.90
CA GLY A 50 -3.03 -2.43 -16.15
C GLY A 50 -3.23 -3.29 -14.91
N LEU A 51 -3.25 -2.68 -13.72
CA LEU A 51 -3.45 -3.40 -12.47
C LEU A 51 -4.90 -3.35 -12.01
N ASN A 52 -5.36 -4.45 -11.42
CA ASN A 52 -6.63 -4.48 -10.70
C ASN A 52 -6.35 -4.20 -9.23
N VAL A 53 -7.01 -3.20 -8.66
CA VAL A 53 -6.76 -2.78 -7.29
C VAL A 53 -7.98 -3.07 -6.44
N LEU A 54 -7.78 -3.84 -5.37
CA LEU A 54 -8.81 -4.19 -4.41
C LEU A 54 -8.56 -3.40 -3.12
N VAL A 55 -9.63 -2.88 -2.52
CA VAL A 55 -9.54 -2.26 -1.20
C VAL A 55 -10.42 -3.04 -0.23
N PRO A 56 -10.10 -3.00 1.09
CA PRO A 56 -10.94 -3.70 2.07
C PRO A 56 -12.35 -3.15 2.12
N PRO A 57 -13.33 -3.93 2.61
CA PRO A 57 -14.66 -3.40 2.88
C PRO A 57 -14.61 -2.25 3.89
N GLU A 58 -15.68 -1.47 3.96
CA GLU A 58 -15.70 -0.26 4.79
C GLU A 58 -15.33 -0.51 6.25
N GLU A 59 -15.79 -1.61 6.83
CA GLU A 59 -15.46 -1.96 8.21
C GLU A 59 -13.96 -2.14 8.40
N ASP A 60 -13.32 -2.83 7.48
CA ASP A 60 -11.88 -3.07 7.52
C ASP A 60 -11.09 -1.81 7.19
N ARG A 61 -11.57 -0.99 6.27
CA ARG A 61 -10.96 0.32 5.99
C ARG A 61 -10.95 1.20 7.24
N SER A 62 -12.03 1.16 8.01
CA SER A 62 -12.10 1.91 9.27
C SER A 62 -11.09 1.42 10.29
N ILE A 63 -10.90 0.10 10.38
CA ILE A 63 -9.89 -0.48 11.28
C ILE A 63 -8.48 -0.04 10.87
N VAL A 64 -8.16 -0.14 9.59
CA VAL A 64 -6.84 0.25 9.06
C VAL A 64 -6.57 1.73 9.35
N HIS A 65 -7.53 2.58 9.03
CA HIS A 65 -7.39 4.02 9.24
C HIS A 65 -7.21 4.36 10.73
N ARG A 66 -8.03 3.77 11.59
CA ARG A 66 -7.97 3.99 13.03
C ARG A 66 -6.60 3.59 13.59
N VAL A 67 -6.12 2.42 13.23
CA VAL A 67 -4.83 1.93 13.70
C VAL A 67 -3.70 2.84 13.25
N ILE A 68 -3.73 3.30 12.00
CA ILE A 68 -2.70 4.21 11.49
C ILE A 68 -2.68 5.50 12.34
N TYR A 69 -3.82 6.14 12.53
CA TYR A 69 -3.87 7.45 13.19
C TYR A 69 -3.81 7.37 14.71
N GLU A 70 -4.42 6.36 15.32
CA GLU A 70 -4.52 6.28 16.78
C GLU A 70 -3.38 5.49 17.42
N GLU A 71 -2.66 4.68 16.64
CA GLU A 71 -1.56 3.86 17.17
C GLU A 71 -0.25 4.13 16.46
N LEU A 72 -0.18 3.85 15.17
CA LEU A 72 1.10 3.91 14.45
C LEU A 72 1.69 5.31 14.35
N CYS A 73 0.87 6.32 14.10
CA CYS A 73 1.33 7.71 14.06
C CYS A 73 1.84 8.20 15.42
N LEU A 74 1.42 7.54 16.50
CA LEU A 74 1.89 7.84 17.86
C LEU A 74 3.07 6.94 18.26
N GLY A 75 3.58 6.13 17.35
CA GLY A 75 4.69 5.23 17.61
C GLY A 75 4.32 3.95 18.33
N GLN A 76 3.02 3.64 18.42
CA GLN A 76 2.54 2.44 19.10
C GLN A 76 2.39 1.28 18.11
N VAL A 77 3.03 0.16 18.41
CA VAL A 77 2.91 -1.07 17.62
C VAL A 77 2.24 -2.11 18.51
N ASN A 78 1.00 -2.45 18.19
CA ASN A 78 0.17 -3.33 19.00
C ASN A 78 -0.01 -4.68 18.29
N GLY A 79 0.27 -5.78 19.00
CA GLY A 79 0.14 -7.13 18.44
C GLY A 79 -1.29 -7.48 18.03
N ASP A 80 -2.30 -6.99 18.75
CA ASP A 80 -3.71 -7.22 18.39
C ASP A 80 -4.06 -6.53 17.07
N SER A 81 -3.54 -5.34 16.85
CA SER A 81 -3.72 -4.61 15.60
C SER A 81 -3.02 -5.31 14.43
N ARG A 82 -1.85 -5.91 14.69
CA ARG A 82 -1.16 -6.73 13.68
C ARG A 82 -2.02 -7.91 13.27
N VAL A 83 -2.63 -8.61 14.22
CA VAL A 83 -3.52 -9.73 13.92
C VAL A 83 -4.67 -9.28 13.02
N GLU A 84 -5.27 -8.13 13.31
CA GLU A 84 -6.34 -7.57 12.48
C GLU A 84 -5.86 -7.24 11.06
N PHE A 85 -4.66 -6.65 10.93
CA PHE A 85 -4.10 -6.34 9.62
C PHE A 85 -3.81 -7.60 8.82
N LEU A 86 -3.29 -8.64 9.47
CA LEU A 86 -3.03 -9.91 8.79
C LEU A 86 -4.33 -10.56 8.34
N ARG A 87 -5.38 -10.48 9.14
CA ARG A 87 -6.72 -10.95 8.75
C ARG A 87 -7.22 -10.20 7.50
N ILE A 88 -7.06 -8.88 7.48
CA ILE A 88 -7.47 -8.06 6.35
C ILE A 88 -6.68 -8.42 5.09
N ILE A 89 -5.38 -8.62 5.22
CA ILE A 89 -4.51 -9.05 4.11
C ILE A 89 -4.97 -10.41 3.57
N ASP A 90 -5.27 -11.35 4.45
CA ASP A 90 -5.75 -12.67 4.06
C ASP A 90 -7.11 -12.57 3.35
N SER A 91 -7.99 -11.68 3.81
CA SER A 91 -9.27 -11.42 3.16
C SER A 91 -9.09 -10.88 1.74
N LEU A 92 -8.15 -9.97 1.55
CA LEU A 92 -7.83 -9.44 0.23
C LEU A 92 -7.29 -10.53 -0.69
N GLN A 93 -6.44 -11.40 -0.17
CA GLN A 93 -5.93 -12.54 -0.93
C GLN A 93 -7.07 -13.47 -1.34
N ALA A 94 -7.99 -13.76 -0.43
CA ALA A 94 -9.16 -14.59 -0.72
C ALA A 94 -10.05 -13.96 -1.79
N ALA A 95 -10.07 -12.63 -1.88
CA ALA A 95 -10.83 -11.91 -2.90
C ALA A 95 -10.12 -11.82 -4.25
N GLY A 96 -8.89 -12.31 -4.34
CA GLY A 96 -8.14 -12.36 -5.58
C GLY A 96 -6.84 -11.56 -5.60
N ALA A 97 -6.50 -10.85 -4.54
CA ALA A 97 -5.26 -10.09 -4.48
C ALA A 97 -4.05 -11.02 -4.43
N GLN A 98 -3.11 -10.80 -5.32
CA GLN A 98 -1.88 -11.58 -5.41
C GLN A 98 -0.75 -10.98 -4.56
N GLY A 99 -0.92 -9.73 -4.14
CA GLY A 99 -0.03 -9.01 -3.26
C GLY A 99 -0.77 -7.84 -2.66
N VAL A 100 -0.13 -7.13 -1.72
CA VAL A 100 -0.74 -5.99 -1.04
C VAL A 100 0.24 -4.82 -1.03
N ILE A 101 -0.27 -3.65 -1.41
CA ILE A 101 0.50 -2.41 -1.37
C ILE A 101 0.34 -1.80 0.03
N GLU A 102 1.45 -1.56 0.70
CA GLU A 102 1.48 -0.81 1.95
C GLU A 102 1.67 0.67 1.59
N GLY A 103 0.56 1.38 1.43
CA GLY A 103 0.51 2.74 0.91
C GLY A 103 0.79 3.83 1.94
N CYS A 104 1.19 3.45 3.15
CA CYS A 104 1.50 4.36 4.24
C CYS A 104 2.75 3.86 4.94
N THR A 105 3.72 4.74 5.20
CA THR A 105 4.99 4.37 5.83
C THR A 105 4.80 3.71 7.20
N GLU A 106 3.79 4.12 7.94
CA GLU A 106 3.53 3.62 9.28
C GLU A 106 3.12 2.15 9.29
N ILE A 107 2.46 1.66 8.25
CA ILE A 107 2.03 0.26 8.16
C ILE A 107 3.23 -0.69 8.22
N VAL A 108 4.36 -0.28 7.66
CA VAL A 108 5.58 -1.10 7.63
C VAL A 108 6.09 -1.40 9.04
N MET A 109 5.83 -0.52 9.99
CA MET A 109 6.18 -0.77 11.40
C MET A 109 5.36 -1.91 11.99
N LEU A 110 4.14 -2.09 11.53
CA LEU A 110 3.22 -3.07 12.09
C LEU A 110 3.31 -4.42 11.36
N VAL A 111 3.30 -4.39 10.02
CA VAL A 111 3.29 -5.61 9.20
C VAL A 111 4.45 -5.58 8.23
N GLN A 112 5.30 -6.60 8.31
CA GLN A 112 6.45 -6.80 7.46
C GLN A 112 6.34 -8.14 6.75
N GLN A 113 7.15 -8.35 5.72
CA GLN A 113 7.10 -9.58 4.93
C GLN A 113 7.28 -10.84 5.79
N ALA A 114 8.00 -10.75 6.89
CA ALA A 114 8.18 -11.87 7.81
C ALA A 114 6.89 -12.32 8.48
N HIS A 115 5.85 -11.49 8.50
CA HIS A 115 4.57 -11.77 9.16
C HIS A 115 3.56 -12.48 8.25
N THR A 116 3.78 -12.48 6.93
CA THR A 116 2.80 -13.01 5.97
C THR A 116 3.49 -13.60 4.75
N SER A 117 2.87 -14.61 4.15
CA SER A 117 3.33 -15.17 2.88
C SER A 117 2.85 -14.36 1.67
N VAL A 118 1.91 -13.44 1.87
CA VAL A 118 1.41 -12.57 0.79
C VAL A 118 2.49 -11.54 0.45
N PRO A 119 2.88 -11.39 -0.83
CA PRO A 119 3.86 -10.38 -1.20
C PRO A 119 3.41 -8.97 -0.81
N LEU A 120 4.26 -8.24 -0.11
CA LEU A 120 4.01 -6.87 0.31
C LEU A 120 4.85 -5.91 -0.52
N PHE A 121 4.24 -4.78 -0.90
CA PHE A 121 4.91 -3.74 -1.67
C PHE A 121 4.91 -2.45 -0.86
N ASP A 122 6.06 -2.13 -0.28
CA ASP A 122 6.26 -0.92 0.51
C ASP A 122 6.58 0.24 -0.44
N THR A 123 5.63 1.17 -0.58
CA THR A 123 5.77 2.29 -1.51
C THR A 123 6.96 3.18 -1.20
N THR A 124 7.30 3.33 0.08
CA THR A 124 8.45 4.15 0.49
C THR A 124 9.76 3.53 0.03
N SER A 125 9.92 2.22 0.23
CA SER A 125 11.11 1.50 -0.20
C SER A 125 11.26 1.50 -1.71
N ILE A 126 10.15 1.32 -2.43
CA ILE A 126 10.13 1.34 -3.90
C ILE A 126 10.54 2.73 -4.40
N HIS A 127 9.97 3.78 -3.82
CA HIS A 127 10.30 5.16 -4.21
C HIS A 127 11.78 5.48 -3.97
N ALA A 128 12.32 5.05 -2.84
CA ALA A 128 13.72 5.27 -2.51
C ALA A 128 14.66 4.60 -3.52
N ARG A 129 14.33 3.37 -3.94
CA ARG A 129 15.11 2.64 -4.95
C ARG A 129 15.08 3.34 -6.30
N GLU A 130 13.90 3.83 -6.72
CA GLU A 130 13.77 4.56 -7.98
C GLU A 130 14.54 5.86 -7.95
N ALA A 131 14.52 6.59 -6.84
CA ALA A 131 15.26 7.83 -6.69
C ALA A 131 16.78 7.61 -6.78
N VAL A 132 17.29 6.54 -6.16
CA VAL A 132 18.70 6.17 -6.24
C VAL A 132 19.07 5.80 -7.67
N ALA A 133 18.23 5.02 -8.35
CA ALA A 133 18.47 4.61 -9.73
C ALA A 133 18.55 5.83 -10.66
N GLU A 134 17.68 6.80 -10.49
CA GLU A 134 17.70 8.04 -11.26
C GLU A 134 18.95 8.87 -10.98
N ALA A 135 19.39 8.91 -9.73
CA ALA A 135 20.58 9.68 -9.34
C ALA A 135 21.86 9.09 -9.90
N LEU A 136 21.88 7.79 -10.21
CA LEU A 136 23.05 7.11 -10.76
C LEU A 136 23.17 7.21 -12.28
N ILE A 137 22.14 7.68 -12.93
CA ILE A 137 22.14 7.91 -14.37
C ILE A 137 22.75 9.28 -14.67
#